data_c4b6cd7eb500965baf7697a8cbf3f747
#
_entry.id   c4b6cd7eb500965baf7697a8cbf3f747
#
_cell.length_a   1.000
_cell.length_b   1.000
_cell.length_c   1.000
_cell.angle_alpha   90.00
_cell.angle_beta   90.00
_cell.angle_gamma   90.00
#
_symmetry.space_group_name_H-M   'P 1'
#
loop_
_entity.id
_entity.type
_entity.pdbx_description
1 polymer ?
#
loop_
_entity_poly.entity_id
_entity_poly.type
_entity_poly.pdbx_seq_one_letter_code
_entity_poly.pdbx_strand_id
1 'polypeptide(L)'
;MYLKSGETMRRLAALFMLLPVTAVAQVTVQEYPVPRGHGVHDVWADAAPGGPVWISAQGSGHLGILDPKSGRIEFVPLGSGSSPHGVVAGADGAPWLTDGGQNAIVRVDPKTRAVKAWKLPEGWGYTNLNTATFDGKGIHWFTGQSGIYGRLDPTSGEIKVFEAPMGRGPYGIHATPDGTVYYASLAGSFIGKIDPLSGKTTVIQPPTKRQGARRVWSDSKGNVWVAEWNSGNLSMYEPRSGSWKKWSAPGDDPHVYAVYVDETDKVWVSEWSAQAMLRFDPATEKWESFRSSSGRPNVRQIHGRKGEVWTPESGADKIVVYRTR
;
A
#
# COMPACT_ATOMS: atom_id res chain seq x y z
N MET A 1 -67.34 -64.49 0.61
CA MET A 1 -66.71 -63.86 1.77
C MET A 1 -65.42 -63.12 1.29
N TYR A 2 -65.56 -61.79 1.03
CA TYR A 2 -64.52 -61.00 0.39
C TYR A 2 -63.70 -60.25 1.45
N LEU A 3 -62.40 -60.42 1.44
CA LEU A 3 -61.49 -59.61 2.22
C LEU A 3 -60.82 -58.61 1.26
N LYS A 4 -61.05 -57.30 1.51
CA LYS A 4 -60.34 -56.17 0.83
C LYS A 4 -59.03 -55.92 1.51
N SER A 5 -57.94 -55.98 0.73
CA SER A 5 -56.61 -55.49 1.08
C SER A 5 -56.55 -53.97 0.85
N GLY A 6 -56.26 -53.17 1.88
CA GLY A 6 -56.01 -51.74 1.77
C GLY A 6 -54.50 -51.44 1.63
N GLU A 7 -54.10 -50.97 0.50
CA GLU A 7 -52.76 -50.47 0.29
C GLU A 7 -52.61 -48.99 0.78
N THR A 8 -51.77 -48.78 1.77
CA THR A 8 -51.48 -47.46 2.30
C THR A 8 -50.25 -46.92 1.56
N MET A 9 -50.44 -46.01 0.59
CA MET A 9 -49.39 -45.29 -0.11
C MET A 9 -48.77 -44.25 0.83
N ARG A 10 -47.53 -44.47 1.32
CA ARG A 10 -46.71 -43.48 2.01
C ARG A 10 -46.10 -42.50 0.98
N ARG A 11 -46.58 -41.26 1.00
CA ARG A 11 -45.94 -40.16 0.23
C ARG A 11 -44.67 -39.74 0.96
N LEU A 12 -43.49 -40.00 0.38
CA LEU A 12 -42.22 -39.38 0.77
C LEU A 12 -42.23 -37.92 0.29
N ALA A 13 -42.28 -36.98 1.22
CA ALA A 13 -42.03 -35.60 0.93
C ALA A 13 -40.49 -35.37 0.93
N ALA A 14 -39.93 -35.16 -0.24
CA ALA A 14 -38.50 -34.75 -0.37
C ALA A 14 -38.39 -33.27 0.02
N LEU A 15 -37.76 -33.01 1.16
CA LEU A 15 -37.41 -31.67 1.60
C LEU A 15 -36.16 -31.21 0.86
N PHE A 16 -36.32 -30.38 -0.17
CA PHE A 16 -35.18 -29.69 -0.83
C PHE A 16 -34.70 -28.60 0.10
N MET A 17 -33.58 -28.80 0.80
CA MET A 17 -32.83 -27.73 1.45
C MET A 17 -32.15 -26.89 0.36
N LEU A 18 -32.67 -25.71 0.08
CA LEU A 18 -31.99 -24.65 -0.65
C LEU A 18 -30.88 -24.13 0.25
N LEU A 19 -29.62 -24.54 -0.03
CA LEU A 19 -28.47 -23.94 0.56
C LEU A 19 -28.36 -22.52 -0.01
N PRO A 20 -28.15 -21.48 0.82
CA PRO A 20 -27.93 -20.14 0.32
C PRO A 20 -26.64 -20.13 -0.51
N VAL A 21 -26.74 -19.83 -1.79
CA VAL A 21 -25.59 -19.48 -2.63
C VAL A 21 -25.15 -18.11 -2.15
N THR A 22 -24.11 -18.08 -1.31
CA THR A 22 -23.43 -16.84 -0.99
C THR A 22 -22.77 -16.32 -2.28
N ALA A 23 -23.34 -15.28 -2.86
CA ALA A 23 -22.71 -14.58 -3.96
C ALA A 23 -21.35 -14.08 -3.49
N VAL A 24 -20.28 -14.64 -4.04
CA VAL A 24 -18.93 -14.09 -3.84
C VAL A 24 -18.96 -12.71 -4.48
N ALA A 25 -18.70 -11.67 -3.69
CA ALA A 25 -18.67 -10.31 -4.19
C ALA A 25 -17.59 -10.22 -5.30
N GLN A 26 -18.06 -10.01 -6.54
CA GLN A 26 -17.20 -9.96 -7.71
C GLN A 26 -16.39 -8.67 -7.68
N VAL A 27 -15.06 -8.77 -7.74
CA VAL A 27 -14.19 -7.61 -7.90
C VAL A 27 -14.34 -7.07 -9.32
N THR A 28 -14.66 -5.77 -9.43
CA THR A 28 -14.69 -5.08 -10.73
C THR A 28 -13.46 -4.19 -10.87
N VAL A 29 -12.94 -4.09 -12.10
CA VAL A 29 -11.73 -3.33 -12.41
C VAL A 29 -12.09 -2.17 -13.33
N GLN A 30 -11.58 -0.97 -13.01
CA GLN A 30 -11.68 0.21 -13.86
C GLN A 30 -10.30 0.85 -14.02
N GLU A 31 -9.99 1.28 -15.22
CA GLU A 31 -8.72 1.90 -15.59
C GLU A 31 -8.93 3.37 -15.95
N TYR A 32 -7.95 4.21 -15.55
CA TYR A 32 -7.88 5.62 -15.89
C TYR A 32 -6.55 5.88 -16.59
N PRO A 33 -6.57 6.22 -17.91
CA PRO A 33 -5.34 6.51 -18.62
C PRO A 33 -4.69 7.80 -18.10
N VAL A 34 -3.38 7.77 -17.98
CA VAL A 34 -2.56 8.93 -17.64
C VAL A 34 -1.79 9.37 -18.89
N PRO A 35 -1.72 10.67 -19.21
CA PRO A 35 -0.91 11.14 -20.32
C PRO A 35 0.56 10.69 -20.16
N ARG A 36 1.19 10.31 -21.27
CA ARG A 36 2.59 9.86 -21.28
C ARG A 36 3.54 10.91 -20.72
N GLY A 37 4.64 10.47 -20.10
CA GLY A 37 5.69 11.33 -19.59
C GLY A 37 5.50 11.74 -18.13
N HIS A 38 4.36 11.45 -17.51
CA HIS A 38 4.16 11.73 -16.09
C HIS A 38 4.85 10.71 -15.17
N GLY A 39 5.03 9.46 -15.60
CA GLY A 39 5.74 8.44 -14.83
C GLY A 39 5.14 8.26 -13.43
N VAL A 40 3.89 7.82 -13.37
CA VAL A 40 3.14 7.64 -12.11
C VAL A 40 3.83 6.62 -11.22
N HIS A 41 3.93 6.91 -9.90
CA HIS A 41 4.67 6.05 -8.98
C HIS A 41 3.83 5.55 -7.81
N ASP A 42 3.35 6.42 -6.93
CA ASP A 42 2.47 6.07 -5.79
C ASP A 42 1.10 6.75 -5.92
N VAL A 43 0.08 6.18 -5.27
CA VAL A 43 -1.27 6.75 -5.19
C VAL A 43 -1.74 6.86 -3.75
N TRP A 44 -2.67 7.78 -3.50
CA TRP A 44 -3.42 7.86 -2.25
C TRP A 44 -4.87 8.23 -2.54
N ALA A 45 -5.80 7.35 -2.21
CA ALA A 45 -7.24 7.64 -2.32
C ALA A 45 -7.70 8.42 -1.08
N ASP A 46 -8.33 9.57 -1.29
CA ASP A 46 -9.02 10.29 -0.22
C ASP A 46 -10.06 9.38 0.43
N ALA A 47 -10.19 9.44 1.75
CA ALA A 47 -11.07 8.54 2.51
C ALA A 47 -12.57 8.74 2.21
N ALA A 48 -12.95 9.92 1.73
CA ALA A 48 -14.34 10.21 1.38
C ALA A 48 -14.78 9.38 0.16
N PRO A 49 -15.99 8.79 0.16
CA PRO A 49 -16.50 8.06 -0.99
C PRO A 49 -16.53 8.91 -2.26
N GLY A 50 -15.84 8.45 -3.31
CA GLY A 50 -15.71 9.19 -4.58
C GLY A 50 -14.84 10.46 -4.48
N GLY A 51 -14.10 10.64 -3.39
CA GLY A 51 -13.09 11.68 -3.25
C GLY A 51 -11.93 11.52 -4.23
N PRO A 52 -11.06 12.54 -4.39
CA PRO A 52 -9.96 12.51 -5.33
C PRO A 52 -8.95 11.39 -5.01
N VAL A 53 -8.20 10.99 -6.03
CA VAL A 53 -7.03 10.12 -5.86
C VAL A 53 -5.79 10.92 -6.23
N TRP A 54 -4.85 11.02 -5.30
CA TRP A 54 -3.59 11.71 -5.52
C TRP A 54 -2.55 10.76 -6.06
N ILE A 55 -1.70 11.29 -6.93
CA ILE A 55 -0.73 10.52 -7.70
C ILE A 55 0.61 11.25 -7.62
N SER A 56 1.66 10.58 -7.21
CA SER A 56 3.01 11.10 -7.41
C SER A 56 3.41 10.87 -8.86
N ALA A 57 3.44 11.93 -9.66
CA ALA A 57 3.88 11.91 -11.05
C ALA A 57 5.38 12.16 -11.11
N GLN A 58 6.16 11.13 -10.75
CA GLN A 58 7.60 11.19 -10.53
C GLN A 58 8.37 11.65 -11.75
N GLY A 59 7.98 11.16 -12.94
CA GLY A 59 8.68 11.47 -14.19
C GLY A 59 8.56 12.92 -14.64
N SER A 60 7.50 13.63 -14.21
CA SER A 60 7.24 15.01 -14.61
C SER A 60 7.34 16.03 -13.47
N GLY A 61 7.57 15.59 -12.22
CA GLY A 61 7.66 16.47 -11.07
C GLY A 61 6.34 17.11 -10.63
N HIS A 62 5.24 16.37 -10.73
CA HIS A 62 3.89 16.87 -10.42
C HIS A 62 3.17 16.05 -9.36
N LEU A 63 2.20 16.66 -8.69
CA LEU A 63 1.10 15.97 -8.05
C LEU A 63 -0.04 15.81 -9.07
N GLY A 64 -0.45 14.59 -9.38
CA GLY A 64 -1.67 14.30 -10.12
C GLY A 64 -2.87 14.22 -9.17
N ILE A 65 -4.01 14.80 -9.58
CA ILE A 65 -5.27 14.77 -8.83
C ILE A 65 -6.33 14.19 -9.76
N LEU A 66 -6.64 12.90 -9.58
CA LEU A 66 -7.66 12.21 -10.35
C LEU A 66 -9.03 12.42 -9.70
N ASP A 67 -10.00 12.89 -10.46
CA ASP A 67 -11.42 12.80 -10.13
C ASP A 67 -11.98 11.45 -10.63
N PRO A 68 -12.34 10.51 -9.74
CA PRO A 68 -12.80 9.19 -10.14
C PRO A 68 -14.14 9.19 -10.90
N LYS A 69 -14.94 10.26 -10.76
CA LYS A 69 -16.26 10.36 -11.40
C LYS A 69 -16.14 10.74 -12.88
N SER A 70 -15.30 11.72 -13.17
CA SER A 70 -15.08 12.22 -14.52
C SER A 70 -13.91 11.55 -15.24
N GLY A 71 -12.99 10.93 -14.52
CA GLY A 71 -11.73 10.40 -15.06
C GLY A 71 -10.70 11.48 -15.38
N ARG A 72 -10.98 12.76 -15.10
CA ARG A 72 -10.05 13.87 -15.34
C ARG A 72 -8.93 13.88 -14.32
N ILE A 73 -7.71 14.12 -14.79
CA ILE A 73 -6.52 14.30 -13.94
C ILE A 73 -6.02 15.74 -14.09
N GLU A 74 -5.90 16.46 -12.98
CA GLU A 74 -5.20 17.74 -12.88
C GLU A 74 -3.75 17.46 -12.46
N PHE A 75 -2.77 18.17 -13.04
CA PHE A 75 -1.37 18.07 -12.66
C PHE A 75 -0.87 19.39 -12.07
N VAL A 76 -0.44 19.36 -10.81
CA VAL A 76 0.10 20.51 -10.09
C VAL A 76 1.62 20.40 -10.05
N PRO A 77 2.38 21.36 -10.66
CA PRO A 77 3.83 21.32 -10.65
C PRO A 77 4.37 21.56 -9.24
N LEU A 78 5.35 20.75 -8.81
CA LEU A 78 5.91 20.79 -7.46
C LEU A 78 7.20 21.63 -7.36
N GLY A 79 7.64 22.22 -8.47
CA GLY A 79 8.82 23.06 -8.54
C GLY A 79 9.96 22.45 -9.34
N SER A 80 10.99 23.27 -9.55
CA SER A 80 12.16 22.86 -10.35
C SER A 80 12.94 21.71 -9.70
N GLY A 81 13.30 20.71 -10.51
CA GLY A 81 14.03 19.53 -10.05
C GLY A 81 13.18 18.51 -9.26
N SER A 82 11.87 18.71 -9.15
CA SER A 82 10.98 17.78 -8.46
C SER A 82 10.97 16.40 -9.11
N SER A 83 10.98 15.36 -8.27
CA SER A 83 10.79 13.96 -8.63
C SER A 83 10.10 13.26 -7.45
N PRO A 84 8.77 13.46 -7.27
CA PRO A 84 8.03 12.97 -6.13
C PRO A 84 7.91 11.44 -6.19
N HIS A 85 8.10 10.78 -5.03
CA HIS A 85 8.01 9.33 -4.94
C HIS A 85 6.76 8.89 -4.19
N GLY A 86 6.70 9.04 -2.87
CA GLY A 86 5.55 8.70 -2.05
C GLY A 86 4.53 9.83 -1.96
N VAL A 87 3.25 9.50 -1.78
CA VAL A 87 2.17 10.42 -1.48
C VAL A 87 1.30 9.87 -0.37
N VAL A 88 0.96 10.71 0.63
CA VAL A 88 0.09 10.35 1.76
C VAL A 88 -0.81 11.54 2.13
N ALA A 89 -1.93 11.27 2.82
CA ALA A 89 -2.79 12.33 3.37
C ALA A 89 -2.28 12.82 4.73
N GLY A 90 -2.21 14.12 4.92
CA GLY A 90 -2.12 14.73 6.25
C GLY A 90 -3.46 14.75 6.98
N ALA A 91 -3.45 15.02 8.29
CA ALA A 91 -4.66 15.18 9.09
C ALA A 91 -5.53 16.36 8.62
N ASP A 92 -4.94 17.31 7.91
CA ASP A 92 -5.60 18.45 7.27
C ASP A 92 -6.26 18.10 5.93
N GLY A 93 -6.23 16.83 5.52
CA GLY A 93 -6.75 16.36 4.24
C GLY A 93 -5.90 16.78 3.04
N ALA A 94 -4.70 17.30 3.23
CA ALA A 94 -3.81 17.69 2.14
C ALA A 94 -2.90 16.52 1.70
N PRO A 95 -2.51 16.45 0.41
CA PRO A 95 -1.46 15.55 -0.05
C PRO A 95 -0.06 16.03 0.39
N TRP A 96 0.69 15.09 0.96
CA TRP A 96 2.09 15.24 1.34
C TRP A 96 2.94 14.25 0.56
N LEU A 97 4.06 14.72 0.01
CA LEU A 97 4.91 13.91 -0.86
C LEU A 97 6.35 13.88 -0.34
N THR A 98 6.99 12.74 -0.53
CA THR A 98 8.45 12.66 -0.46
C THR A 98 9.01 12.99 -1.84
N ASP A 99 9.82 14.02 -1.95
CA ASP A 99 10.41 14.47 -3.21
C ASP A 99 11.92 14.19 -3.24
N GLY A 100 12.29 13.09 -3.92
CA GLY A 100 13.69 12.68 -4.04
C GLY A 100 14.52 13.63 -4.90
N GLY A 101 13.91 14.28 -5.89
CA GLY A 101 14.61 15.21 -6.77
C GLY A 101 15.00 16.50 -6.06
N GLN A 102 14.12 17.03 -5.23
CA GLN A 102 14.38 18.24 -4.42
C GLN A 102 15.02 17.93 -3.06
N ASN A 103 15.10 16.65 -2.67
CA ASN A 103 15.49 16.21 -1.33
C ASN A 103 14.64 16.88 -0.24
N ALA A 104 13.33 16.85 -0.41
CA ALA A 104 12.36 17.61 0.37
C ALA A 104 11.09 16.82 0.69
N ILE A 105 10.36 17.25 1.73
CA ILE A 105 8.97 16.89 1.94
C ILE A 105 8.12 18.03 1.40
N VAL A 106 7.13 17.70 0.57
CA VAL A 106 6.29 18.67 -0.13
C VAL A 106 4.84 18.48 0.26
N ARG A 107 4.15 19.57 0.57
CA ARG A 107 2.69 19.62 0.80
C ARG A 107 2.03 20.50 -0.26
N VAL A 108 0.90 20.04 -0.77
CA VAL A 108 0.07 20.83 -1.68
C VAL A 108 -1.25 21.15 -1.00
N ASP A 109 -1.64 22.41 -1.00
CA ASP A 109 -2.94 22.82 -0.47
C ASP A 109 -4.06 22.27 -1.39
N PRO A 110 -5.04 21.54 -0.85
CA PRO A 110 -6.04 20.88 -1.69
C PRO A 110 -7.03 21.85 -2.36
N LYS A 111 -7.13 23.10 -1.88
CA LYS A 111 -8.03 24.11 -2.42
C LYS A 111 -7.32 25.10 -3.33
N THR A 112 -6.23 25.67 -2.86
CA THR A 112 -5.49 26.74 -3.57
C THR A 112 -4.41 26.23 -4.50
N ARG A 113 -4.01 24.94 -4.37
CA ARG A 113 -2.88 24.32 -5.06
C ARG A 113 -1.52 24.93 -4.67
N ALA A 114 -1.47 25.73 -3.62
CA ALA A 114 -0.22 26.27 -3.11
C ALA A 114 0.72 25.15 -2.66
N VAL A 115 1.96 25.20 -3.14
CA VAL A 115 2.99 24.21 -2.84
C VAL A 115 3.90 24.75 -1.75
N LYS A 116 4.13 23.96 -0.71
CA LYS A 116 5.11 24.24 0.35
C LYS A 116 6.09 23.08 0.46
N ALA A 117 7.38 23.38 0.44
CA ALA A 117 8.45 22.40 0.54
C ALA A 117 9.31 22.64 1.78
N TRP A 118 9.68 21.57 2.46
CA TRP A 118 10.67 21.54 3.54
C TRP A 118 11.85 20.72 3.07
N LYS A 119 12.93 21.36 2.76
CA LYS A 119 14.19 20.69 2.37
C LYS A 119 14.80 19.97 3.56
N LEU A 120 15.37 18.80 3.33
CA LEU A 120 16.15 18.12 4.35
C LEU A 120 17.35 18.98 4.76
N PRO A 121 17.85 18.86 6.00
CA PRO A 121 19.05 19.57 6.47
C PRO A 121 20.24 19.27 5.55
N GLU A 122 21.14 20.23 5.45
CA GLU A 122 22.40 20.08 4.69
C GLU A 122 23.25 18.93 5.27
N GLY A 123 24.15 18.39 4.43
CA GLY A 123 25.08 17.32 4.81
C GLY A 123 24.60 15.90 4.51
N TRP A 124 23.31 15.66 4.23
CA TRP A 124 22.80 14.33 3.92
C TRP A 124 22.97 13.91 2.44
N GLY A 125 23.37 14.81 1.57
CA GLY A 125 23.50 14.55 0.12
C GLY A 125 22.18 14.10 -0.51
N TYR A 126 22.26 13.27 -1.57
CA TYR A 126 21.08 12.68 -2.21
C TYR A 126 20.57 11.50 -1.39
N THR A 127 19.44 11.68 -0.71
CA THR A 127 18.87 10.68 0.20
C THR A 127 17.99 9.64 -0.47
N ASN A 128 17.62 9.86 -1.73
CA ASN A 128 16.69 8.99 -2.47
C ASN A 128 15.41 8.74 -1.68
N LEU A 129 14.73 9.85 -1.32
CA LEU A 129 13.48 9.80 -0.55
C LEU A 129 12.47 8.84 -1.18
N ASN A 130 11.82 8.02 -0.35
CA ASN A 130 10.94 6.96 -0.82
C ASN A 130 9.51 7.15 -0.33
N THR A 131 9.12 6.50 0.75
CA THR A 131 7.75 6.44 1.23
C THR A 131 7.60 7.26 2.51
N ALA A 132 6.36 7.64 2.83
CA ALA A 132 6.02 8.33 4.06
C ALA A 132 4.77 7.77 4.72
N THR A 133 4.58 8.14 5.99
CA THR A 133 3.36 7.91 6.77
C THR A 133 3.23 8.98 7.83
N PHE A 134 2.01 9.20 8.33
CA PHE A 134 1.80 9.97 9.55
C PHE A 134 1.60 9.02 10.73
N ASP A 135 2.19 9.34 11.88
CA ASP A 135 1.88 8.64 13.13
C ASP A 135 0.60 9.18 13.78
N GLY A 136 0.17 8.54 14.89
CA GLY A 136 -1.03 8.94 15.62
C GLY A 136 -0.96 10.33 16.27
N LYS A 137 0.20 11.01 16.23
CA LYS A 137 0.42 12.37 16.73
C LYS A 137 0.51 13.41 15.61
N GLY A 138 0.37 12.99 14.35
CA GLY A 138 0.45 13.85 13.18
C GLY A 138 1.89 14.19 12.76
N ILE A 139 2.89 13.48 13.26
CA ILE A 139 4.27 13.60 12.77
C ILE A 139 4.41 12.84 11.45
N HIS A 140 4.96 13.49 10.45
CA HIS A 140 5.25 12.91 9.15
C HIS A 140 6.59 12.17 9.19
N TRP A 141 6.55 10.83 9.09
CA TRP A 141 7.73 9.97 9.02
C TRP A 141 8.01 9.58 7.57
N PHE A 142 9.28 9.51 7.20
CA PHE A 142 9.71 9.18 5.84
C PHE A 142 10.96 8.31 5.82
N THR A 143 11.17 7.63 4.70
CA THR A 143 12.36 6.82 4.41
C THR A 143 13.13 7.39 3.23
N GLY A 144 14.45 7.11 3.19
CA GLY A 144 15.32 7.36 2.06
C GLY A 144 16.24 6.16 1.81
N GLN A 145 16.24 5.66 0.59
CA GLN A 145 16.93 4.42 0.21
C GLN A 145 18.46 4.50 0.36
N SER A 146 19.01 5.71 0.40
CA SER A 146 20.45 5.90 0.61
C SER A 146 20.93 5.55 2.01
N GLY A 147 20.01 5.16 2.93
CA GLY A 147 20.35 4.70 4.26
C GLY A 147 19.87 5.62 5.37
N ILE A 148 18.80 6.35 5.13
CA ILE A 148 18.20 7.25 6.11
C ILE A 148 16.72 7.00 6.32
N TYR A 149 16.22 7.44 7.45
CA TYR A 149 14.81 7.73 7.71
C TYR A 149 14.74 9.03 8.49
N GLY A 150 13.55 9.61 8.61
CA GLY A 150 13.43 10.87 9.32
C GLY A 150 12.00 11.21 9.64
N ARG A 151 11.83 12.36 10.31
CA ARG A 151 10.53 12.91 10.64
C ARG A 151 10.48 14.41 10.38
N LEU A 152 9.31 14.89 10.01
CA LEU A 152 8.95 16.31 9.95
C LEU A 152 7.77 16.53 10.92
N ASP A 153 7.90 17.48 11.79
CA ASP A 153 6.76 18.03 12.54
C ASP A 153 6.07 19.11 11.69
N PRO A 154 4.85 18.87 11.20
CA PRO A 154 4.14 19.85 10.37
C PRO A 154 3.84 21.19 11.08
N THR A 155 3.76 21.16 12.41
CA THR A 155 3.42 22.35 13.22
C THR A 155 4.60 23.29 13.35
N SER A 156 5.76 22.77 13.70
CA SER A 156 6.99 23.55 13.87
C SER A 156 7.79 23.69 12.58
N GLY A 157 7.63 22.75 11.65
CA GLY A 157 8.48 22.62 10.46
C GLY A 157 9.83 21.99 10.74
N GLU A 158 10.08 21.48 11.96
CA GLU A 158 11.34 20.85 12.34
C GLU A 158 11.50 19.50 11.62
N ILE A 159 12.64 19.30 10.95
CA ILE A 159 13.02 18.03 10.35
C ILE A 159 14.17 17.41 11.15
N LYS A 160 14.01 16.11 11.49
CA LYS A 160 15.08 15.29 12.04
C LYS A 160 15.34 14.10 11.12
N VAL A 161 16.61 13.90 10.76
CA VAL A 161 17.05 12.77 9.91
C VAL A 161 17.95 11.87 10.74
N PHE A 162 17.80 10.58 10.55
CA PHE A 162 18.52 9.52 11.28
C PHE A 162 19.18 8.58 10.29
N GLU A 163 20.37 8.09 10.63
CA GLU A 163 21.00 6.99 9.91
C GLU A 163 20.28 5.67 10.19
N ALA A 164 20.06 4.88 9.14
CA ALA A 164 19.49 3.55 9.30
C ALA A 164 20.53 2.57 9.88
N PRO A 165 20.15 1.68 10.81
CA PRO A 165 21.08 0.79 11.52
C PRO A 165 21.97 -0.09 10.65
N MET A 166 21.50 -0.43 9.45
CA MET A 166 22.24 -1.29 8.49
C MET A 166 22.49 -0.57 7.14
N GLY A 167 22.54 0.75 7.16
CA GLY A 167 22.85 1.56 5.99
C GLY A 167 21.71 1.55 4.95
N ARG A 168 22.10 1.40 3.68
CA ARG A 168 21.15 1.48 2.55
C ARG A 168 20.00 0.48 2.67
N GLY A 169 18.81 0.92 2.28
CA GLY A 169 17.66 0.02 2.14
C GLY A 169 16.33 0.44 2.73
N PRO A 170 16.21 1.47 3.62
CA PRO A 170 14.88 1.90 4.06
C PRO A 170 13.98 2.19 2.87
N TYR A 171 12.78 1.57 2.86
CA TYR A 171 11.88 1.59 1.72
C TYR A 171 10.44 1.94 2.16
N GLY A 172 9.50 0.99 2.16
CA GLY A 172 8.14 1.22 2.62
C GLY A 172 8.08 1.52 4.12
N ILE A 173 7.21 2.44 4.52
CA ILE A 173 6.98 2.83 5.92
C ILE A 173 5.48 2.95 6.15
N HIS A 174 5.02 2.54 7.33
CA HIS A 174 3.60 2.60 7.70
C HIS A 174 3.44 2.70 9.22
N ALA A 175 2.39 3.42 9.66
CA ALA A 175 1.98 3.49 11.06
C ALA A 175 0.82 2.53 11.31
N THR A 176 0.95 1.68 12.32
CA THR A 176 -0.13 0.81 12.80
C THR A 176 -1.27 1.63 13.43
N PRO A 177 -2.47 1.04 13.65
CA PRO A 177 -3.60 1.76 14.24
C PRO A 177 -3.32 2.40 15.61
N ASP A 178 -2.36 1.88 16.39
CA ASP A 178 -1.91 2.47 17.65
C ASP A 178 -0.85 3.58 17.49
N GLY A 179 -0.50 3.92 16.23
CA GLY A 179 0.47 4.96 15.90
C GLY A 179 1.93 4.50 15.91
N THR A 180 2.22 3.22 16.14
CA THR A 180 3.59 2.70 16.07
C THR A 180 4.07 2.66 14.62
N VAL A 181 5.25 3.20 14.35
CA VAL A 181 5.81 3.30 13.00
C VAL A 181 6.78 2.16 12.72
N TYR A 182 6.53 1.46 11.60
CA TYR A 182 7.41 0.43 11.06
C TYR A 182 7.86 0.78 9.66
N TYR A 183 9.11 0.44 9.31
CA TYR A 183 9.59 0.50 7.93
C TYR A 183 10.22 -0.81 7.49
N ALA A 184 10.17 -1.07 6.20
CA ALA A 184 10.87 -2.17 5.55
C ALA A 184 12.27 -1.71 5.12
N SER A 185 13.28 -2.55 5.30
CA SER A 185 14.62 -2.35 4.75
C SER A 185 14.89 -3.37 3.64
N LEU A 186 14.82 -2.93 2.39
CA LEU A 186 14.97 -3.79 1.22
C LEU A 186 16.36 -4.43 1.17
N ALA A 187 17.41 -3.63 1.24
CA ALA A 187 18.78 -4.14 1.20
C ALA A 187 19.21 -4.79 2.53
N GLY A 188 18.70 -4.29 3.66
CA GLY A 188 18.98 -4.87 4.98
C GLY A 188 18.18 -6.13 5.30
N SER A 189 17.09 -6.39 4.57
CA SER A 189 16.22 -7.57 4.78
C SER A 189 15.70 -7.71 6.20
N PHE A 190 15.14 -6.62 6.75
CA PHE A 190 14.51 -6.57 8.08
C PHE A 190 13.34 -5.58 8.09
N ILE A 191 12.56 -5.56 9.15
CA ILE A 191 11.67 -4.44 9.46
C ILE A 191 12.22 -3.68 10.67
N GLY A 192 12.12 -2.35 10.61
CA GLY A 192 12.52 -1.47 11.71
C GLY A 192 11.31 -0.92 12.43
N LYS A 193 11.28 -1.04 13.77
CA LYS A 193 10.32 -0.33 14.61
C LYS A 193 10.95 0.95 15.13
N ILE A 194 10.34 2.09 14.86
CA ILE A 194 10.86 3.40 15.28
C ILE A 194 10.30 3.77 16.67
N ASP A 195 11.17 4.15 17.59
CA ASP A 195 10.79 4.84 18.79
C ASP A 195 10.49 6.31 18.50
N PRO A 196 9.26 6.81 18.67
CA PRO A 196 8.87 8.14 18.22
C PRO A 196 9.51 9.27 19.05
N LEU A 197 10.02 8.99 20.26
CA LEU A 197 10.64 10.00 21.11
C LEU A 197 12.11 10.18 20.76
N SER A 198 12.87 9.09 20.74
CA SER A 198 14.31 9.11 20.46
C SER A 198 14.63 9.08 18.98
N GLY A 199 13.71 8.63 18.13
CA GLY A 199 13.95 8.34 16.72
C GLY A 199 14.73 7.05 16.47
N LYS A 200 15.15 6.32 17.50
CA LYS A 200 15.94 5.09 17.34
C LYS A 200 15.11 3.95 16.76
N THR A 201 15.73 3.18 15.89
CA THR A 201 15.13 1.98 15.30
C THR A 201 15.54 0.72 16.04
N THR A 202 14.55 -0.09 16.43
CA THR A 202 14.74 -1.49 16.81
C THR A 202 14.64 -2.36 15.55
N VAL A 203 15.72 -3.10 15.25
CA VAL A 203 15.76 -4.04 14.13
C VAL A 203 15.04 -5.32 14.51
N ILE A 204 14.06 -5.73 13.70
CA ILE A 204 13.30 -6.97 13.86
C ILE A 204 13.62 -7.86 12.67
N GLN A 205 14.38 -8.93 12.95
CA GLN A 205 14.83 -9.86 11.92
C GLN A 205 13.72 -10.87 11.59
N PRO A 206 13.39 -11.07 10.31
CA PRO A 206 12.49 -12.12 9.90
C PRO A 206 13.20 -13.49 9.92
N PRO A 207 12.43 -14.60 9.96
CA PRO A 207 13.00 -15.95 9.87
C PRO A 207 13.57 -16.26 8.48
N THR A 208 13.10 -15.59 7.44
CA THR A 208 13.58 -15.74 6.07
C THR A 208 14.81 -14.86 5.84
N LYS A 209 15.97 -15.45 5.64
CA LYS A 209 17.20 -14.73 5.30
C LYS A 209 17.09 -14.07 3.93
N ARG A 210 17.62 -12.86 3.79
CA ARG A 210 17.66 -12.10 2.52
C ARG A 210 16.29 -11.95 1.85
N GLN A 211 15.24 -11.84 2.66
CA GLN A 211 13.86 -11.76 2.17
C GLN A 211 13.61 -10.57 1.24
N GLY A 212 14.36 -9.48 1.39
CA GLY A 212 14.13 -8.25 0.63
C GLY A 212 12.83 -7.57 1.04
N ALA A 213 12.67 -7.25 2.34
CA ALA A 213 11.51 -6.52 2.84
C ALA A 213 11.37 -5.19 2.10
N ARG A 214 10.29 -5.04 1.31
CA ARG A 214 10.14 -3.90 0.41
C ARG A 214 9.10 -2.90 0.88
N ARG A 215 7.88 -3.34 1.14
CA ARG A 215 6.80 -2.52 1.68
C ARG A 215 6.20 -3.17 2.91
N VAL A 216 5.66 -2.34 3.80
CA VAL A 216 4.94 -2.77 5.01
C VAL A 216 3.58 -2.09 5.06
N TRP A 217 2.62 -2.79 5.66
CA TRP A 217 1.29 -2.28 6.01
C TRP A 217 0.83 -2.95 7.29
N SER A 218 -0.28 -2.49 7.90
CA SER A 218 -0.85 -3.15 9.07
C SER A 218 -2.31 -3.53 8.86
N ASP A 219 -2.73 -4.59 9.54
CA ASP A 219 -4.15 -4.95 9.65
C ASP A 219 -4.83 -4.21 10.82
N SER A 220 -6.14 -4.43 10.99
CA SER A 220 -6.94 -3.83 12.06
C SER A 220 -6.48 -4.22 13.47
N LYS A 221 -5.74 -5.33 13.61
CA LYS A 221 -5.20 -5.85 14.87
C LYS A 221 -3.81 -5.31 15.19
N GLY A 222 -3.21 -4.55 14.27
CA GLY A 222 -1.86 -4.00 14.38
C GLY A 222 -0.75 -5.00 14.03
N ASN A 223 -1.07 -6.12 13.38
CA ASN A 223 -0.04 -6.98 12.80
C ASN A 223 0.59 -6.29 11.58
N VAL A 224 1.89 -6.47 11.39
CA VAL A 224 2.65 -5.84 10.32
C VAL A 224 2.85 -6.82 9.17
N TRP A 225 2.23 -6.51 8.03
CA TRP A 225 2.35 -7.28 6.80
C TRP A 225 3.51 -6.75 5.96
N VAL A 226 4.29 -7.66 5.39
CA VAL A 226 5.54 -7.35 4.70
C VAL A 226 5.57 -8.01 3.32
N ALA A 227 5.74 -7.19 2.29
CA ALA A 227 6.03 -7.66 0.94
C ALA A 227 7.51 -8.02 0.83
N GLU A 228 7.82 -9.27 0.50
CA GLU A 228 9.19 -9.78 0.41
C GLU A 228 9.60 -9.96 -1.06
N TRP A 229 10.37 -9.02 -1.57
CA TRP A 229 10.77 -9.01 -2.98
C TRP A 229 11.64 -10.18 -3.40
N ASN A 230 12.66 -10.52 -2.58
CA ASN A 230 13.64 -11.54 -2.98
C ASN A 230 13.16 -12.97 -2.72
N SER A 231 12.30 -13.16 -1.72
CA SER A 231 11.81 -14.50 -1.36
C SER A 231 10.46 -14.84 -1.99
N GLY A 232 9.78 -13.83 -2.57
CA GLY A 232 8.45 -14.00 -3.17
C GLY A 232 7.34 -14.30 -2.16
N ASN A 233 7.56 -14.01 -0.87
CA ASN A 233 6.58 -14.27 0.18
C ASN A 233 5.80 -12.99 0.54
N LEU A 234 4.62 -13.21 1.10
CA LEU A 234 3.93 -12.30 1.98
C LEU A 234 4.16 -12.77 3.41
N SER A 235 4.73 -11.93 4.27
CA SER A 235 4.94 -12.26 5.69
C SER A 235 4.11 -11.36 6.60
N MET A 236 3.81 -11.86 7.80
CA MET A 236 3.15 -11.12 8.85
C MET A 236 3.97 -11.22 10.15
N TYR A 237 4.29 -10.08 10.73
CA TYR A 237 4.87 -9.97 12.07
C TYR A 237 3.78 -9.58 13.07
N GLU A 238 3.66 -10.34 14.15
CA GLU A 238 2.75 -10.04 15.25
C GLU A 238 3.52 -9.35 16.40
N PRO A 239 3.36 -8.04 16.62
CA PRO A 239 4.14 -7.30 17.62
C PRO A 239 3.94 -7.76 19.06
N ARG A 240 2.78 -8.32 19.39
CA ARG A 240 2.45 -8.77 20.77
C ARG A 240 3.25 -10.00 21.17
N SER A 241 3.43 -10.95 20.30
CA SER A 241 4.14 -12.22 20.55
C SER A 241 5.58 -12.21 20.00
N GLY A 242 5.90 -11.29 19.08
CA GLY A 242 7.15 -11.29 18.33
C GLY A 242 7.22 -12.40 17.27
N SER A 243 6.10 -13.05 16.99
CA SER A 243 6.06 -14.18 16.06
C SER A 243 5.92 -13.74 14.61
N TRP A 244 6.34 -14.63 13.69
CA TRP A 244 6.22 -14.46 12.25
C TRP A 244 5.42 -15.58 11.63
N LYS A 245 4.60 -15.22 10.63
CA LYS A 245 4.01 -16.14 9.66
C LYS A 245 4.39 -15.73 8.26
N LYS A 246 4.38 -16.66 7.31
CA LYS A 246 4.66 -16.38 5.91
C LYS A 246 3.86 -17.29 4.98
N TRP A 247 3.55 -16.79 3.80
CA TRP A 247 2.87 -17.50 2.73
C TRP A 247 3.55 -17.16 1.41
N SER A 248 3.88 -18.18 0.63
CA SER A 248 4.44 -17.96 -0.70
C SER A 248 3.36 -17.42 -1.64
N ALA A 249 3.68 -16.38 -2.39
CA ALA A 249 2.79 -15.92 -3.45
C ALA A 249 2.71 -17.00 -4.55
N PRO A 250 1.56 -17.12 -5.25
CA PRO A 250 1.42 -18.05 -6.38
C PRO A 250 2.38 -17.71 -7.53
N GLY A 251 2.94 -18.71 -8.18
CA GLY A 251 3.85 -18.60 -9.33
C GLY A 251 5.17 -19.30 -9.11
N ASP A 252 5.97 -19.42 -10.18
CA ASP A 252 7.23 -20.17 -10.15
C ASP A 252 8.39 -19.36 -9.53
N ASP A 253 8.43 -18.05 -9.74
CA ASP A 253 9.45 -17.14 -9.19
C ASP A 253 8.80 -15.81 -8.85
N PRO A 254 7.97 -15.77 -7.79
CA PRO A 254 7.20 -14.58 -7.46
C PRO A 254 8.09 -13.46 -6.91
N HIS A 255 7.74 -12.22 -7.27
CA HIS A 255 8.38 -11.01 -6.77
C HIS A 255 7.32 -10.06 -6.19
N VAL A 256 7.09 -10.18 -4.87
CA VAL A 256 6.08 -9.38 -4.15
C VAL A 256 6.65 -8.00 -3.86
N TYR A 257 6.03 -6.95 -4.44
CA TYR A 257 6.54 -5.59 -4.33
C TYR A 257 5.78 -4.75 -3.28
N ALA A 258 4.50 -4.51 -3.52
CA ALA A 258 3.65 -3.67 -2.67
C ALA A 258 2.73 -4.53 -1.81
N VAL A 259 2.32 -3.99 -0.67
CA VAL A 259 1.33 -4.59 0.23
C VAL A 259 0.39 -3.51 0.75
N TYR A 260 -0.89 -3.84 0.84
CA TYR A 260 -1.96 -3.04 1.43
C TYR A 260 -2.98 -3.96 2.09
N VAL A 261 -3.55 -3.58 3.21
CA VAL A 261 -4.64 -4.32 3.88
C VAL A 261 -5.90 -3.49 3.79
N ASP A 262 -6.97 -4.07 3.26
CA ASP A 262 -8.24 -3.40 3.10
C ASP A 262 -9.09 -3.41 4.40
N GLU A 263 -10.22 -2.73 4.40
CA GLU A 263 -11.11 -2.61 5.57
C GLU A 263 -11.76 -3.92 6.03
N THR A 264 -11.56 -5.00 5.27
CA THR A 264 -12.01 -6.37 5.64
C THR A 264 -10.86 -7.27 6.07
N ASP A 265 -9.68 -6.67 6.31
CA ASP A 265 -8.43 -7.38 6.63
C ASP A 265 -7.97 -8.36 5.53
N LYS A 266 -8.40 -8.16 4.27
CA LYS A 266 -7.80 -8.85 3.13
C LYS A 266 -6.52 -8.13 2.71
N VAL A 267 -5.50 -8.91 2.40
CA VAL A 267 -4.18 -8.38 2.06
C VAL A 267 -3.99 -8.36 0.54
N TRP A 268 -3.76 -7.18 0.00
CA TRP A 268 -3.50 -6.98 -1.41
C TRP A 268 -1.99 -6.81 -1.64
N VAL A 269 -1.47 -7.50 -2.63
CA VAL A 269 -0.07 -7.37 -3.03
C VAL A 269 0.05 -7.24 -4.54
N SER A 270 1.07 -6.52 -4.99
CA SER A 270 1.47 -6.54 -6.40
C SER A 270 2.52 -7.60 -6.61
N GLU A 271 2.30 -8.47 -7.59
CA GLU A 271 3.21 -9.53 -7.98
C GLU A 271 3.74 -9.25 -9.40
N TRP A 272 5.05 -9.05 -9.50
CA TRP A 272 5.67 -8.52 -10.71
C TRP A 272 5.94 -9.57 -11.79
N SER A 273 6.23 -10.82 -11.40
CA SER A 273 6.49 -11.92 -12.36
C SER A 273 5.22 -12.30 -13.10
N ALA A 274 4.09 -12.44 -12.39
CA ALA A 274 2.79 -12.72 -13.00
C ALA A 274 2.10 -11.47 -13.58
N GLN A 275 2.64 -10.28 -13.29
CA GLN A 275 2.03 -9.00 -13.71
C GLN A 275 0.58 -8.86 -13.23
N ALA A 276 0.37 -9.16 -11.96
CA ALA A 276 -0.95 -9.26 -11.35
C ALA A 276 -1.03 -8.54 -10.00
N MET A 277 -2.24 -8.14 -9.66
CA MET A 277 -2.61 -7.90 -8.28
C MET A 277 -3.10 -9.21 -7.67
N LEU A 278 -2.63 -9.53 -6.48
CA LEU A 278 -3.09 -10.69 -5.71
C LEU A 278 -3.84 -10.20 -4.47
N ARG A 279 -4.90 -10.89 -4.10
CA ARG A 279 -5.62 -10.71 -2.84
C ARG A 279 -5.50 -11.98 -2.01
N PHE A 280 -4.97 -11.86 -0.80
CA PHE A 280 -4.84 -12.93 0.17
C PHE A 280 -5.88 -12.80 1.28
N ASP A 281 -6.56 -13.89 1.59
CA ASP A 281 -7.47 -13.99 2.73
C ASP A 281 -6.78 -14.67 3.91
N PRO A 282 -6.40 -13.93 4.98
CA PRO A 282 -5.73 -14.54 6.13
C PRO A 282 -6.56 -15.58 6.90
N ALA A 283 -7.89 -15.52 6.79
CA ALA A 283 -8.77 -16.46 7.49
C ALA A 283 -8.85 -17.83 6.81
N THR A 284 -8.72 -17.87 5.48
CA THR A 284 -8.81 -19.11 4.69
C THR A 284 -7.49 -19.50 4.05
N GLU A 285 -6.49 -18.63 4.13
CA GLU A 285 -5.17 -18.73 3.50
C GLU A 285 -5.24 -18.91 1.97
N LYS A 286 -6.30 -18.38 1.34
CA LYS A 286 -6.50 -18.48 -0.10
C LYS A 286 -6.06 -17.21 -0.82
N TRP A 287 -5.54 -17.41 -2.03
CA TRP A 287 -5.15 -16.37 -2.95
C TRP A 287 -6.16 -16.22 -4.09
N GLU A 288 -6.42 -14.98 -4.48
CA GLU A 288 -7.11 -14.63 -5.71
C GLU A 288 -6.17 -13.77 -6.57
N SER A 289 -6.22 -13.93 -7.89
CA SER A 289 -5.34 -13.22 -8.82
C SER A 289 -6.15 -12.40 -9.81
N PHE A 290 -5.74 -11.13 -9.99
CA PHE A 290 -6.31 -10.16 -10.92
C PHE A 290 -5.20 -9.71 -11.86
N ARG A 291 -5.09 -10.38 -13.01
CA ARG A 291 -4.06 -10.07 -13.99
C ARG A 291 -4.33 -8.69 -14.62
N SER A 292 -3.28 -7.88 -14.74
CA SER A 292 -3.40 -6.60 -15.43
C SER A 292 -3.70 -6.81 -16.92
N SER A 293 -4.47 -5.89 -17.51
CA SER A 293 -4.66 -5.78 -18.95
C SER A 293 -3.38 -5.34 -19.69
N SER A 294 -2.40 -4.80 -18.93
CA SER A 294 -1.14 -4.27 -19.45
C SER A 294 -0.04 -5.32 -19.40
N GLY A 295 0.82 -5.35 -20.41
CA GLY A 295 1.92 -6.32 -20.47
C GLY A 295 3.05 -6.06 -19.46
N ARG A 296 3.13 -4.84 -18.88
CA ARG A 296 4.10 -4.47 -17.84
C ARG A 296 3.51 -3.42 -16.91
N PRO A 297 2.60 -3.80 -16.00
CA PRO A 297 1.95 -2.84 -15.10
C PRO A 297 2.94 -2.17 -14.14
N ASN A 298 3.93 -2.92 -13.64
CA ASN A 298 4.93 -2.43 -12.69
C ASN A 298 4.31 -1.67 -11.50
N VAL A 299 3.32 -2.27 -10.84
CA VAL A 299 2.64 -1.68 -9.69
C VAL A 299 3.60 -1.58 -8.51
N ARG A 300 3.90 -0.34 -8.06
CA ARG A 300 4.92 -0.05 -7.04
C ARG A 300 4.33 0.25 -5.67
N GLN A 301 3.06 0.60 -5.61
CA GLN A 301 2.37 0.93 -4.37
C GLN A 301 0.88 0.65 -4.53
N ILE A 302 0.21 0.43 -3.41
CA ILE A 302 -1.22 0.18 -3.31
C ILE A 302 -1.76 1.05 -2.19
N HIS A 303 -2.87 1.72 -2.42
CA HIS A 303 -3.63 2.38 -1.38
C HIS A 303 -5.13 2.23 -1.68
N GLY A 304 -5.96 2.24 -0.62
CA GLY A 304 -7.38 2.09 -0.81
C GLY A 304 -8.22 2.92 0.15
N ARG A 305 -9.50 2.83 -0.05
CA ARG A 305 -10.56 3.28 0.84
C ARG A 305 -11.67 2.25 0.82
N LYS A 306 -12.64 2.38 1.68
CA LYS A 306 -13.72 1.37 1.81
C LYS A 306 -14.31 0.97 0.45
N GLY A 307 -14.17 -0.32 0.13
CA GLY A 307 -14.65 -0.95 -1.10
C GLY A 307 -13.84 -0.62 -2.35
N GLU A 308 -12.67 0.01 -2.24
CA GLU A 308 -11.82 0.37 -3.37
C GLU A 308 -10.34 0.19 -3.05
N VAL A 309 -9.61 -0.48 -3.95
CA VAL A 309 -8.15 -0.63 -3.91
C VAL A 309 -7.57 -0.01 -5.17
N TRP A 310 -6.69 0.96 -5.01
CA TRP A 310 -6.13 1.78 -6.08
C TRP A 310 -4.65 1.47 -6.30
N THR A 311 -4.24 1.41 -7.55
CA THR A 311 -2.85 1.12 -7.94
C THR A 311 -2.39 2.01 -9.08
N PRO A 312 -1.13 2.48 -9.06
CA PRO A 312 -0.49 3.07 -10.22
C PRO A 312 0.14 1.96 -11.06
N GLU A 313 -0.21 1.84 -12.32
CA GLU A 313 0.53 1.01 -13.28
C GLU A 313 1.62 1.85 -13.95
N SER A 314 2.77 1.99 -13.28
CA SER A 314 3.86 2.87 -13.71
C SER A 314 4.50 2.48 -15.04
N GLY A 315 4.39 1.23 -15.46
CA GLY A 315 4.87 0.74 -16.75
C GLY A 315 3.86 0.87 -17.88
N ALA A 316 2.63 1.34 -17.59
CA ALA A 316 1.52 1.40 -18.56
C ALA A 316 0.80 2.74 -18.60
N ASP A 317 1.29 3.75 -17.87
CA ASP A 317 0.67 5.08 -17.75
C ASP A 317 -0.83 5.00 -17.42
N LYS A 318 -1.18 4.27 -16.34
CA LYS A 318 -2.56 4.11 -15.87
C LYS A 318 -2.67 4.20 -14.35
N ILE A 319 -3.85 4.59 -13.89
CA ILE A 319 -4.32 4.35 -12.52
C ILE A 319 -5.46 3.33 -12.61
N VAL A 320 -5.42 2.33 -11.76
CA VAL A 320 -6.39 1.23 -11.77
C VAL A 320 -7.07 1.13 -10.41
N VAL A 321 -8.39 0.92 -10.41
CA VAL A 321 -9.16 0.63 -9.20
C VAL A 321 -9.81 -0.75 -9.27
N TYR A 322 -9.66 -1.50 -8.20
CA TYR A 322 -10.34 -2.77 -7.91
C TYR A 322 -11.45 -2.48 -6.91
N ARG A 323 -12.72 -2.64 -7.31
CA ARG A 323 -13.87 -2.46 -6.41
C ARG A 323 -14.32 -3.80 -5.87
N THR A 324 -14.41 -3.89 -4.54
CA THR A 324 -14.66 -5.13 -3.78
C THR A 324 -16.09 -5.27 -3.29
N ARG A 325 -17.04 -4.55 -3.89
CA ARG A 325 -18.46 -4.53 -3.49
C ARG A 325 -19.25 -5.64 -4.13
#